data_a65026ad1eafdc869f9b317274ac9f5c
#
_entry.id   a65026ad1eafdc869f9b317274ac9f5c
#
_cell.length_a   1.000
_cell.length_b   1.000
_cell.length_c   1.000
_cell.angle_alpha   90.00
_cell.angle_beta   90.00
_cell.angle_gamma   90.00
#
_symmetry.space_group_name_H-M   'P 1'
#
loop_
_entity.id
_entity.type
_entity.pdbx_description
1 polymer ?
#
loop_
_entity_poly.entity_id
_entity_poly.type
_entity_poly.pdbx_seq_one_letter_code
_entity_poly.pdbx_strand_id
1 'polypeptide(L)'
;GRGDTTGVFQLESSGMRENVLKKLKPDTFEDIIAVVALYRPGPMDNIPSYIKRKHGKEAPDYLYPTLEGILKETFGIMIYQEQVMQIAQELSGYSLGGADILRRAMGKKIRSEMAQQRQTFIDGAVSKGVPEAKANDIFEQVSKFAGYGFNKSHAAAYALVAYQTAYMKANHPIEFMAASMTLD
;
A
#
# COMPACT_ATOMS: atom_id res chain seq x y z
N GLY A 1 19.63 7.97 6.20
CA GLY A 1 19.29 8.64 7.44
C GLY A 1 19.21 10.16 7.42
N ARG A 2 20.04 10.89 6.64
CA ARG A 2 20.03 12.37 6.60
C ARG A 2 18.89 12.98 5.78
N GLY A 3 18.21 12.19 4.95
CA GLY A 3 17.15 12.66 4.06
C GLY A 3 17.65 13.49 2.88
N ASP A 4 18.89 13.32 2.50
CA ASP A 4 19.45 13.99 1.31
C ASP A 4 19.05 13.22 0.04
N THR A 5 17.87 13.55 -0.49
CA THR A 5 17.22 12.83 -1.61
C THR A 5 17.11 13.66 -2.89
N THR A 6 17.79 14.81 -2.98
CA THR A 6 17.85 15.60 -4.22
C THR A 6 18.42 14.74 -5.35
N GLY A 7 17.70 14.66 -6.48
CA GLY A 7 18.05 13.81 -7.61
C GLY A 7 17.71 12.32 -7.43
N VAL A 8 17.16 11.91 -6.29
CA VAL A 8 16.71 10.53 -6.08
C VAL A 8 15.30 10.37 -6.65
N PHE A 9 15.15 9.50 -7.63
CA PHE A 9 13.88 9.28 -8.34
C PHE A 9 12.70 9.07 -7.37
N GLN A 10 11.61 9.77 -7.58
CA GLN A 10 10.35 9.75 -6.80
C GLN A 10 10.47 10.22 -5.34
N LEU A 11 11.68 10.46 -4.81
CA LEU A 11 11.89 10.74 -3.39
C LEU A 11 12.46 12.15 -3.11
N GLU A 12 12.61 12.98 -4.13
CA GLU A 12 13.34 14.25 -4.03
C GLU A 12 12.52 15.45 -3.54
N SER A 13 11.18 15.38 -3.57
CA SER A 13 10.37 16.52 -3.14
C SER A 13 10.61 16.87 -1.66
N SER A 14 10.54 18.15 -1.34
CA SER A 14 10.71 18.63 0.05
C SER A 14 9.67 18.00 0.99
N GLY A 15 8.41 17.87 0.54
CA GLY A 15 7.35 17.21 1.31
C GLY A 15 7.66 15.75 1.60
N MET A 16 8.12 15.00 0.60
CA MET A 16 8.55 13.60 0.77
C MET A 16 9.70 13.51 1.76
N ARG A 17 10.72 14.32 1.60
CA ARG A 17 11.91 14.32 2.45
C ARG A 17 11.60 14.67 3.90
N GLU A 18 10.96 15.81 4.14
CA GLU A 18 10.77 16.36 5.49
C GLU A 18 9.63 15.65 6.25
N ASN A 19 8.53 15.37 5.57
CA ASN A 19 7.32 14.86 6.22
C ASN A 19 7.25 13.32 6.25
N VAL A 20 7.96 12.66 5.36
CA VAL A 20 7.91 11.19 5.23
C VAL A 20 9.26 10.57 5.57
N LEU A 21 10.28 10.72 4.73
CA LEU A 21 11.51 9.95 4.83
C LEU A 21 12.29 10.17 6.11
N LYS A 22 12.41 11.43 6.57
CA LYS A 22 13.10 11.75 7.84
C LYS A 22 12.42 11.15 9.06
N LYS A 23 11.09 11.00 9.01
CA LYS A 23 10.28 10.42 10.10
C LYS A 23 10.20 8.90 10.01
N LEU A 24 10.05 8.37 8.81
CA LEU A 24 9.96 6.93 8.55
C LEU A 24 11.29 6.23 8.77
N LYS A 25 12.39 6.85 8.35
CA LYS A 25 13.74 6.26 8.36
C LYS A 25 13.74 4.88 7.69
N PRO A 26 13.46 4.80 6.38
CA PRO A 26 13.34 3.53 5.68
C PRO A 26 14.61 2.68 5.90
N ASP A 27 14.43 1.43 6.28
CA ASP A 27 15.50 0.45 6.50
C ASP A 27 15.26 -0.86 5.72
N THR A 28 14.10 -0.98 5.08
CA THR A 28 13.74 -2.09 4.19
C THR A 28 13.36 -1.56 2.80
N PHE A 29 13.45 -2.43 1.79
CA PHE A 29 12.99 -2.10 0.45
C PHE A 29 11.46 -1.94 0.40
N GLU A 30 10.75 -2.71 1.20
CA GLU A 30 9.30 -2.66 1.37
C GLU A 30 8.81 -1.28 1.83
N ASP A 31 9.56 -0.60 2.67
CA ASP A 31 9.25 0.78 3.08
C ASP A 31 9.26 1.74 1.88
N ILE A 32 10.20 1.58 0.97
CA ILE A 32 10.30 2.43 -0.23
C ILE A 32 9.11 2.14 -1.15
N ILE A 33 8.75 0.86 -1.34
CA ILE A 33 7.58 0.46 -2.11
C ILE A 33 6.30 1.07 -1.52
N ALA A 34 6.12 0.97 -0.21
CA ALA A 34 4.96 1.51 0.49
C ALA A 34 4.87 3.04 0.35
N VAL A 35 5.99 3.74 0.53
CA VAL A 35 6.04 5.21 0.38
C VAL A 35 5.69 5.64 -1.04
N VAL A 36 6.23 4.99 -2.06
CA VAL A 36 5.90 5.26 -3.47
C VAL A 36 4.40 5.07 -3.73
N ALA A 37 3.80 4.04 -3.14
CA ALA A 37 2.38 3.75 -3.28
C ALA A 37 1.48 4.72 -2.49
N LEU A 38 1.92 5.18 -1.32
CA LEU A 38 1.13 6.02 -0.42
C LEU A 38 1.22 7.53 -0.71
N TYR A 39 2.35 8.01 -1.27
CA TYR A 39 2.58 9.44 -1.43
C TYR A 39 1.81 10.04 -2.61
N ARG A 40 0.50 10.13 -2.47
CA ARG A 40 -0.44 10.71 -3.43
C ARG A 40 -1.74 11.09 -2.72
N PRO A 41 -2.52 12.04 -3.25
CA PRO A 41 -3.77 12.48 -2.64
C PRO A 41 -4.70 11.31 -2.29
N GLY A 42 -5.23 11.32 -1.08
CA GLY A 42 -6.05 10.24 -0.51
C GLY A 42 -5.21 9.27 0.33
N PRO A 43 -4.45 8.34 -0.26
CA PRO A 43 -3.67 7.35 0.50
C PRO A 43 -2.62 7.96 1.44
N MET A 44 -2.10 9.15 1.15
CA MET A 44 -1.10 9.82 1.99
C MET A 44 -1.57 10.10 3.42
N ASP A 45 -2.88 10.13 3.66
CA ASP A 45 -3.44 10.29 5.01
C ASP A 45 -3.09 9.11 5.93
N ASN A 46 -2.72 7.97 5.37
CA ASN A 46 -2.26 6.79 6.12
C ASN A 46 -0.77 6.81 6.48
N ILE A 47 0.02 7.71 5.92
CA ILE A 47 1.48 7.77 6.16
C ILE A 47 1.81 7.98 7.64
N PRO A 48 1.13 8.86 8.40
CA PRO A 48 1.41 9.03 9.82
C PRO A 48 1.21 7.72 10.62
N SER A 49 0.15 6.97 10.36
CA SER A 49 -0.09 5.67 11.01
C SER A 49 0.94 4.63 10.59
N TYR A 50 1.30 4.58 9.31
CA TYR A 50 2.36 3.70 8.82
C TYR A 50 3.68 3.93 9.59
N ILE A 51 4.08 5.20 9.73
CA ILE A 51 5.29 5.58 10.47
C ILE A 51 5.20 5.18 11.94
N LYS A 52 4.07 5.49 12.61
CA LYS A 52 3.87 5.16 14.03
C LYS A 52 3.90 3.66 14.26
N ARG A 53 3.24 2.88 13.41
CA ARG A 53 3.16 1.41 13.52
C ARG A 53 4.50 0.75 13.25
N LYS A 54 5.24 1.21 12.24
CA LYS A 54 6.61 0.76 11.98
C LYS A 54 7.52 0.94 13.20
N HIS A 55 7.40 2.07 13.90
CA HIS A 55 8.22 2.39 15.07
C HIS A 55 7.63 1.90 16.41
N GLY A 56 6.58 1.07 16.37
CA GLY A 56 5.96 0.50 17.57
C GLY A 56 5.21 1.51 18.45
N LYS A 57 4.90 2.70 17.92
CA LYS A 57 4.17 3.77 18.64
C LYS A 57 2.65 3.63 18.50
N GLU A 58 2.19 2.79 17.61
CA GLU A 58 0.79 2.46 17.38
C GLU A 58 0.72 0.97 17.06
N ALA A 59 -0.21 0.24 17.68
CA ALA A 59 -0.41 -1.16 17.38
C ALA A 59 -1.04 -1.33 15.98
N PRO A 60 -0.58 -2.29 15.16
CA PRO A 60 -1.23 -2.59 13.90
C PRO A 60 -2.60 -3.22 14.13
N ASP A 61 -3.57 -2.88 13.28
CA ASP A 61 -4.88 -3.53 13.21
C ASP A 61 -4.95 -4.34 11.92
N TYR A 62 -5.04 -5.66 12.04
CA TYR A 62 -5.10 -6.57 10.90
C TYR A 62 -6.53 -6.91 10.47
N LEU A 63 -7.54 -6.21 10.99
CA LEU A 63 -8.97 -6.35 10.73
C LEU A 63 -9.55 -7.68 11.22
N TYR A 64 -8.94 -8.81 10.91
CA TYR A 64 -9.33 -10.15 11.33
C TYR A 64 -8.08 -11.04 11.44
N PRO A 65 -8.04 -12.02 12.36
CA PRO A 65 -6.83 -12.81 12.61
C PRO A 65 -6.24 -13.48 11.37
N THR A 66 -7.08 -14.02 10.48
CA THR A 66 -6.60 -14.70 9.25
C THR A 66 -5.98 -13.74 8.22
N LEU A 67 -6.21 -12.44 8.35
CA LEU A 67 -5.68 -11.41 7.46
C LEU A 67 -4.31 -10.89 7.87
N GLU A 68 -3.79 -11.29 9.04
CA GLU A 68 -2.47 -10.87 9.49
C GLU A 68 -1.39 -11.16 8.46
N GLY A 69 -1.39 -12.36 7.86
CA GLY A 69 -0.42 -12.75 6.84
C GLY A 69 -0.40 -11.84 5.62
N ILE A 70 -1.55 -11.24 5.27
CA ILE A 70 -1.70 -10.33 4.13
C ILE A 70 -1.28 -8.91 4.50
N LEU A 71 -1.63 -8.45 5.71
CA LEU A 71 -1.50 -7.06 6.12
C LEU A 71 -0.25 -6.77 6.96
N LYS A 72 0.47 -7.80 7.41
CA LYS A 72 1.65 -7.65 8.28
C LYS A 72 2.76 -6.83 7.63
N GLU A 73 3.01 -7.04 6.35
CA GLU A 73 4.03 -6.31 5.58
C GLU A 73 3.80 -4.79 5.60
N THR A 74 2.53 -4.36 5.69
CA THR A 74 2.13 -2.95 5.68
C THR A 74 1.55 -2.49 7.01
N PHE A 75 1.88 -3.19 8.11
CA PHE A 75 1.47 -2.85 9.48
C PHE A 75 -0.06 -2.70 9.64
N GLY A 76 -0.84 -3.52 8.92
CA GLY A 76 -2.29 -3.49 8.95
C GLY A 76 -2.93 -2.43 8.06
N ILE A 77 -2.16 -1.67 7.30
CA ILE A 77 -2.68 -0.65 6.38
C ILE A 77 -2.85 -1.27 4.99
N MET A 78 -4.02 -1.18 4.41
CA MET A 78 -4.23 -1.54 3.02
C MET A 78 -3.56 -0.50 2.11
N ILE A 79 -2.66 -0.96 1.25
CA ILE A 79 -1.89 -0.12 0.31
C ILE A 79 -2.07 -0.61 -1.12
N TYR A 80 -2.07 -1.94 -1.33
CA TYR A 80 -1.98 -2.56 -2.63
C TYR A 80 -3.31 -3.15 -3.09
N GLN A 81 -3.58 -3.09 -4.39
CA GLN A 81 -4.72 -3.76 -5.02
C GLN A 81 -4.70 -5.26 -4.75
N GLU A 82 -3.52 -5.86 -4.73
CA GLU A 82 -3.30 -7.27 -4.46
C GLU A 82 -3.77 -7.65 -3.05
N GLN A 83 -3.64 -6.76 -2.06
CA GLN A 83 -4.16 -7.00 -0.71
C GLN A 83 -5.69 -7.08 -0.70
N VAL A 84 -6.39 -6.23 -1.46
CA VAL A 84 -7.85 -6.30 -1.61
C VAL A 84 -8.27 -7.67 -2.16
N MET A 85 -7.58 -8.15 -3.19
CA MET A 85 -7.87 -9.43 -3.80
C MET A 85 -7.58 -10.60 -2.84
N GLN A 86 -6.44 -10.56 -2.16
CA GLN A 86 -6.06 -11.59 -1.17
C GLN A 86 -7.03 -11.62 0.02
N ILE A 87 -7.50 -10.47 0.50
CA ILE A 87 -8.52 -10.40 1.56
C ILE A 87 -9.81 -11.09 1.10
N ALA A 88 -10.28 -10.84 -0.11
CA ALA A 88 -11.47 -11.49 -0.65
C ALA A 88 -11.31 -13.00 -0.77
N GLN A 89 -10.15 -13.47 -1.22
CA GLN A 89 -9.84 -14.90 -1.33
C GLN A 89 -9.78 -15.56 0.05
N GLU A 90 -9.03 -14.97 0.97
CA GLU A 90 -8.81 -15.54 2.30
C GLU A 90 -10.08 -15.51 3.15
N LEU A 91 -10.74 -14.37 3.25
CA LEU A 91 -11.88 -14.18 4.12
C LEU A 91 -13.16 -14.81 3.57
N SER A 92 -13.39 -14.69 2.26
CA SER A 92 -14.69 -15.00 1.63
C SER A 92 -14.62 -16.09 0.55
N GLY A 93 -13.44 -16.68 0.33
CA GLY A 93 -13.29 -17.81 -0.60
C GLY A 93 -13.42 -17.45 -2.08
N TYR A 94 -13.19 -16.21 -2.46
CA TYR A 94 -13.17 -15.82 -3.87
C TYR A 94 -12.10 -16.56 -4.66
N SER A 95 -12.40 -16.91 -5.91
CA SER A 95 -11.37 -17.26 -6.87
C SER A 95 -10.53 -16.03 -7.24
N LEU A 96 -9.36 -16.21 -7.81
CA LEU A 96 -8.51 -15.09 -8.26
C LEU A 96 -9.26 -14.17 -9.25
N GLY A 97 -9.95 -14.75 -10.22
CA GLY A 97 -10.77 -13.98 -11.17
C GLY A 97 -11.94 -13.26 -10.52
N GLY A 98 -12.63 -13.92 -9.56
CA GLY A 98 -13.70 -13.31 -8.79
C GLY A 98 -13.21 -12.13 -7.93
N ALA A 99 -12.05 -12.28 -7.31
CA ALA A 99 -11.43 -11.20 -6.52
C ALA A 99 -11.05 -9.99 -7.39
N ASP A 100 -10.60 -10.19 -8.62
CA ASP A 100 -10.32 -9.09 -9.55
C ASP A 100 -11.61 -8.39 -9.99
N ILE A 101 -12.70 -9.15 -10.23
CA ILE A 101 -14.02 -8.56 -10.52
C ILE A 101 -14.50 -7.71 -9.33
N LEU A 102 -14.40 -8.23 -8.11
CA LEU A 102 -14.73 -7.49 -6.89
C LEU A 102 -13.94 -6.18 -6.80
N ARG A 103 -12.62 -6.24 -6.95
CA ARG A 103 -11.74 -5.08 -6.91
C ARG A 103 -12.15 -4.01 -7.94
N ARG A 104 -12.46 -4.44 -9.17
CA ARG A 104 -12.90 -3.52 -10.24
C ARG A 104 -14.25 -2.89 -9.94
N ALA A 105 -15.22 -3.67 -9.45
CA ALA A 105 -16.55 -3.17 -9.06
C ALA A 105 -16.45 -2.12 -7.95
N MET A 106 -15.64 -2.38 -6.93
CA MET A 106 -15.37 -1.44 -5.85
C MET A 106 -14.71 -0.14 -6.36
N GLY A 107 -13.73 -0.25 -7.26
CA GLY A 107 -13.05 0.91 -7.84
C GLY A 107 -13.96 1.79 -8.69
N LYS A 108 -14.87 1.18 -9.45
CA LYS A 108 -15.84 1.90 -10.30
C LYS A 108 -17.05 2.44 -9.53
N LYS A 109 -17.30 1.95 -8.32
CA LYS A 109 -18.42 2.34 -7.42
C LYS A 109 -19.80 2.21 -8.08
N ILE A 110 -20.00 1.17 -8.92
CA ILE A 110 -21.28 0.88 -9.54
C ILE A 110 -22.19 0.26 -8.50
N ARG A 111 -23.27 0.95 -8.12
CA ARG A 111 -24.15 0.57 -7.00
C ARG A 111 -24.74 -0.83 -7.10
N SER A 112 -25.19 -1.24 -8.29
CA SER A 112 -25.78 -2.57 -8.51
C SER A 112 -24.75 -3.69 -8.35
N GLU A 113 -23.55 -3.52 -8.94
CA GLU A 113 -22.47 -4.48 -8.79
C GLU A 113 -21.96 -4.54 -7.34
N MET A 114 -21.88 -3.39 -6.69
CA MET A 114 -21.48 -3.30 -5.29
C MET A 114 -22.43 -4.05 -4.35
N ALA A 115 -23.75 -3.94 -4.55
CA ALA A 115 -24.71 -4.66 -3.73
C ALA A 115 -24.57 -6.17 -3.87
N GLN A 116 -24.42 -6.66 -5.11
CA GLN A 116 -24.20 -8.07 -5.39
C GLN A 116 -22.88 -8.59 -4.80
N GLN A 117 -21.80 -7.84 -4.99
CA GLN A 117 -20.50 -8.21 -4.46
C GLN A 117 -20.48 -8.20 -2.93
N ARG A 118 -21.19 -7.26 -2.31
CA ARG A 118 -21.33 -7.22 -0.84
C ARG A 118 -21.96 -8.50 -0.31
N GLN A 119 -23.07 -8.93 -0.90
CA GLN A 119 -23.74 -10.15 -0.47
C GLN A 119 -22.84 -11.38 -0.63
N THR A 120 -22.21 -11.52 -1.80
CA THR A 120 -21.28 -12.62 -2.06
C THR A 120 -20.11 -12.64 -1.07
N PHE A 121 -19.55 -11.47 -0.77
CA PHE A 121 -18.44 -11.34 0.18
C PHE A 121 -18.85 -11.75 1.59
N ILE A 122 -19.99 -11.26 2.06
CA ILE A 122 -20.51 -11.55 3.41
C ILE A 122 -20.87 -13.03 3.53
N ASP A 123 -21.61 -13.59 2.58
CA ASP A 123 -22.03 -15.00 2.61
C ASP A 123 -20.79 -15.92 2.62
N GLY A 124 -19.79 -15.61 1.81
CA GLY A 124 -18.54 -16.33 1.78
C GLY A 124 -17.78 -16.27 3.10
N ALA A 125 -17.69 -15.10 3.71
CA ALA A 125 -17.04 -14.91 5.00
C ALA A 125 -17.76 -15.64 6.14
N VAL A 126 -19.09 -15.52 6.18
CA VAL A 126 -19.94 -16.21 7.17
C VAL A 126 -19.82 -17.73 7.05
N SER A 127 -19.77 -18.26 5.83
CA SER A 127 -19.55 -19.70 5.60
C SER A 127 -18.22 -20.22 6.13
N LYS A 128 -17.24 -19.33 6.28
CA LYS A 128 -15.93 -19.58 6.90
C LYS A 128 -15.86 -19.26 8.40
N GLY A 129 -16.99 -18.94 9.02
CA GLY A 129 -17.11 -18.70 10.46
C GLY A 129 -16.82 -17.25 10.88
N VAL A 130 -16.72 -16.31 9.95
CA VAL A 130 -16.59 -14.89 10.28
C VAL A 130 -17.96 -14.33 10.70
N PRO A 131 -18.07 -13.65 11.84
CA PRO A 131 -19.35 -13.00 12.22
C PRO A 131 -19.82 -12.02 11.15
N GLU A 132 -21.10 -12.04 10.83
CA GLU A 132 -21.70 -11.22 9.76
C GLU A 132 -21.40 -9.71 9.95
N ALA A 133 -21.55 -9.20 11.16
CA ALA A 133 -21.25 -7.81 11.48
C ALA A 133 -19.78 -7.46 11.16
N LYS A 134 -18.85 -8.39 11.48
CA LYS A 134 -17.43 -8.20 11.18
C LYS A 134 -17.13 -8.29 9.68
N ALA A 135 -17.79 -9.20 8.97
CA ALA A 135 -17.68 -9.30 7.51
C ALA A 135 -18.16 -8.02 6.81
N ASN A 136 -19.28 -7.45 7.29
CA ASN A 136 -19.80 -6.18 6.80
C ASN A 136 -18.80 -5.02 7.04
N ASP A 137 -18.24 -4.91 8.24
CA ASP A 137 -17.28 -3.87 8.59
C ASP A 137 -16.04 -3.95 7.71
N ILE A 138 -15.48 -5.16 7.51
CA ILE A 138 -14.33 -5.39 6.64
C ILE A 138 -14.67 -5.04 5.18
N PHE A 139 -15.84 -5.44 4.68
CA PHE A 139 -16.28 -5.09 3.33
C PHE A 139 -16.31 -3.57 3.12
N GLU A 140 -16.85 -2.81 4.08
CA GLU A 140 -16.88 -1.34 4.00
C GLU A 140 -15.48 -0.73 3.96
N GLN A 141 -14.56 -1.22 4.81
CA GLN A 141 -13.18 -0.74 4.83
C GLN A 141 -12.46 -1.04 3.53
N VAL A 142 -12.58 -2.26 3.02
CA VAL A 142 -12.00 -2.69 1.73
C VAL A 142 -12.59 -1.88 0.58
N SER A 143 -13.90 -1.64 0.58
CA SER A 143 -14.59 -0.87 -0.45
C SER A 143 -14.14 0.60 -0.49
N LYS A 144 -13.95 1.22 0.67
CA LYS A 144 -13.40 2.59 0.75
C LYS A 144 -12.00 2.67 0.16
N PHE A 145 -11.18 1.67 0.44
CA PHE A 145 -9.80 1.63 -0.01
C PHE A 145 -9.64 1.23 -1.49
N ALA A 146 -10.51 0.37 -2.03
CA ALA A 146 -10.32 -0.24 -3.36
C ALA A 146 -10.15 0.77 -4.50
N GLY A 147 -10.75 1.98 -4.38
CA GLY A 147 -10.56 3.07 -5.33
C GLY A 147 -9.18 3.74 -5.26
N TYR A 148 -8.41 3.47 -4.21
CA TYR A 148 -7.08 4.05 -3.96
C TYR A 148 -5.95 3.03 -4.00
N GLY A 149 -6.27 1.74 -4.14
CA GLY A 149 -5.28 0.68 -4.18
C GLY A 149 -4.26 0.87 -5.29
N PHE A 150 -2.99 0.70 -4.98
CA PHE A 150 -1.89 0.80 -5.94
C PHE A 150 -1.45 -0.59 -6.39
N ASN A 151 -1.03 -0.73 -7.64
CA ASN A 151 -0.43 -1.99 -8.10
C ASN A 151 0.96 -2.15 -7.46
N LYS A 152 1.15 -3.22 -6.69
CA LYS A 152 2.39 -3.46 -5.95
C LYS A 152 3.59 -3.64 -6.88
N SER A 153 3.42 -4.36 -7.99
CA SER A 153 4.50 -4.59 -8.96
C SER A 153 4.98 -3.29 -9.59
N HIS A 154 4.05 -2.37 -9.90
CA HIS A 154 4.39 -1.05 -10.40
C HIS A 154 5.14 -0.23 -9.33
N ALA A 155 4.66 -0.20 -8.09
CA ALA A 155 5.34 0.47 -6.99
C ALA A 155 6.74 -0.10 -6.74
N ALA A 156 6.91 -1.41 -6.83
CA ALA A 156 8.21 -2.09 -6.67
C ALA A 156 9.19 -1.71 -7.78
N ALA A 157 8.74 -1.62 -9.03
CA ALA A 157 9.60 -1.19 -10.15
C ALA A 157 10.09 0.25 -9.94
N TYR A 158 9.22 1.17 -9.55
CA TYR A 158 9.59 2.56 -9.24
C TYR A 158 10.49 2.65 -8.01
N ALA A 159 10.22 1.86 -6.96
CA ALA A 159 11.07 1.79 -5.78
C ALA A 159 12.48 1.27 -6.10
N LEU A 160 12.59 0.35 -7.05
CA LEU A 160 13.90 -0.16 -7.50
C LEU A 160 14.71 0.96 -8.16
N VAL A 161 14.11 1.75 -9.04
CA VAL A 161 14.79 2.90 -9.66
C VAL A 161 15.18 3.93 -8.60
N ALA A 162 14.28 4.22 -7.64
CA ALA A 162 14.58 5.10 -6.51
C ALA A 162 15.79 4.59 -5.71
N TYR A 163 15.82 3.30 -5.39
CA TYR A 163 16.95 2.68 -4.69
C TYR A 163 18.25 2.78 -5.50
N GLN A 164 18.22 2.47 -6.79
CA GLN A 164 19.40 2.54 -7.67
C GLN A 164 19.94 3.97 -7.74
N THR A 165 19.09 4.97 -7.92
CA THR A 165 19.54 6.38 -7.94
C THR A 165 20.10 6.82 -6.58
N ALA A 166 19.51 6.40 -5.48
CA ALA A 166 20.04 6.65 -4.13
C ALA A 166 21.39 5.95 -3.91
N TYR A 167 21.55 4.73 -4.39
CA TYR A 167 22.80 3.98 -4.31
C TYR A 167 23.93 4.68 -5.10
N MET A 168 23.64 5.08 -6.34
CA MET A 168 24.61 5.82 -7.16
C MET A 168 25.01 7.14 -6.51
N LYS A 169 24.05 7.90 -6.02
CA LYS A 169 24.33 9.15 -5.30
C LYS A 169 25.22 8.95 -4.07
N ALA A 170 25.00 7.88 -3.32
CA ALA A 170 25.72 7.61 -2.08
C ALA A 170 27.13 7.05 -2.31
N ASN A 171 27.34 6.22 -3.34
CA ASN A 171 28.55 5.47 -3.56
C ASN A 171 29.40 6.00 -4.75
N HIS A 172 28.76 6.71 -5.69
CA HIS A 172 29.38 7.28 -6.89
C HIS A 172 28.91 8.74 -7.09
N PRO A 173 29.15 9.64 -6.11
CA PRO A 173 28.57 10.99 -6.12
C PRO A 173 29.05 11.86 -7.28
N ILE A 174 30.29 11.70 -7.73
CA ILE A 174 30.86 12.49 -8.84
C ILE A 174 30.18 12.11 -10.16
N GLU A 175 30.12 10.82 -10.45
CA GLU A 175 29.49 10.28 -11.67
C GLU A 175 27.98 10.58 -11.67
N PHE A 176 27.34 10.44 -10.50
CA PHE A 176 25.93 10.76 -10.33
C PHE A 176 25.63 12.24 -10.65
N MET A 177 26.44 13.15 -10.09
CA MET A 177 26.28 14.59 -10.35
C MET A 177 26.58 14.95 -11.80
N ALA A 178 27.63 14.38 -12.39
CA ALA A 178 27.96 14.61 -13.79
C ALA A 178 26.84 14.16 -14.72
N ALA A 179 26.27 12.97 -14.49
CA ALA A 179 25.14 12.46 -15.27
C ALA A 179 23.89 13.34 -15.11
N SER A 180 23.57 13.76 -13.89
CA SER A 180 22.41 14.63 -13.62
C SER A 180 22.53 15.96 -14.36
N MET A 181 23.71 16.59 -14.34
CA MET A 181 23.94 17.86 -15.05
C MET A 181 24.00 17.73 -16.58
N THR A 182 24.23 16.53 -17.10
CA THR A 182 24.33 16.31 -18.56
C THR A 182 22.96 16.01 -19.18
N LEU A 183 22.05 15.43 -18.38
CA LEU A 183 20.75 14.94 -18.86
C LEU A 183 19.57 15.88 -18.52
N ASP A 184 19.78 16.89 -17.69
CA ASP A 184 18.87 18.02 -17.46
C ASP A 184 19.15 19.14 -18.47
#